data_3d748fcdd9c6f89bf454668ef1549cba
#
_entry.id   3d748fcdd9c6f89bf454668ef1549cba
#
_cell.length_a   1.000
_cell.length_b   1.000
_cell.length_c   1.000
_cell.angle_alpha   90.00
_cell.angle_beta   90.00
_cell.angle_gamma   90.00
#
_symmetry.space_group_name_H-M   'P 1'
#
loop_
_entity.id
_entity.type
_entity.pdbx_description
1 polymer ?
#
loop_
_entity_poly.entity_id
_entity_poly.type
_entity_poly.pdbx_seq_one_letter_code
_entity_poly.pdbx_strand_id
1 'polypeptide(L)'
;VISIYSRGLPATLRFRVLVIALVPSLALLIFGVGVSTYLLVNALQQRDRAHLLGQGYEMAAPFMPALSQERRASILVASDPTSDNRVALAQARQDMDGVLGQFGTISSQVADAMPPGTKASIGNFVARMHQLVATRQAVDAGRMSRLDVYRAYNEVADAMIVAAG
;
A
#
# COMPACT_ATOMS: atom_id res chain seq x y z
N VAL A 1 3.68 -21.86 -80.55
CA VAL A 1 4.87 -21.68 -79.62
C VAL A 1 4.75 -20.27 -79.07
N ILE A 2 4.21 -20.13 -77.80
CA ILE A 2 4.10 -18.85 -77.14
C ILE A 2 5.36 -18.70 -76.25
N SER A 3 6.25 -17.85 -76.69
CA SER A 3 7.45 -17.46 -75.91
C SER A 3 7.00 -16.39 -74.88
N ILE A 4 6.90 -16.75 -73.60
CA ILE A 4 6.66 -15.81 -72.52
C ILE A 4 7.99 -15.08 -72.20
N TYR A 5 8.11 -13.87 -72.73
CA TYR A 5 9.23 -12.97 -72.34
C TYR A 5 9.08 -12.58 -70.87
N SER A 6 9.81 -13.23 -70.02
CA SER A 6 10.01 -12.74 -68.64
C SER A 6 10.88 -11.51 -68.64
N ARG A 7 10.32 -10.31 -68.88
CA ARG A 7 11.00 -9.03 -68.65
C ARG A 7 11.23 -8.89 -67.14
N GLY A 8 12.45 -9.20 -66.73
CA GLY A 8 12.90 -8.87 -65.37
C GLY A 8 12.76 -7.37 -65.14
N LEU A 9 12.01 -6.95 -64.14
CA LEU A 9 11.93 -5.55 -63.72
C LEU A 9 13.32 -4.98 -63.48
N PRO A 10 13.64 -3.73 -63.94
CA PRO A 10 14.95 -3.12 -63.73
C PRO A 10 15.24 -3.05 -62.22
N ALA A 11 16.51 -3.23 -61.88
CA ALA A 11 16.98 -3.31 -60.47
C ALA A 11 16.50 -2.14 -59.59
N THR A 12 16.37 -0.95 -60.20
CA THR A 12 15.86 0.26 -59.54
C THR A 12 14.39 0.16 -59.18
N LEU A 13 13.55 -0.55 -59.99
CA LEU A 13 12.13 -0.72 -59.71
C LEU A 13 11.90 -1.76 -58.59
N ARG A 14 12.67 -2.83 -58.60
CA ARG A 14 12.65 -3.85 -57.55
C ARG A 14 13.06 -3.25 -56.19
N PHE A 15 14.09 -2.40 -56.15
CA PHE A 15 14.54 -1.70 -54.98
C PHE A 15 13.46 -0.73 -54.46
N ARG A 16 12.81 0.04 -55.29
CA ARG A 16 11.69 0.94 -54.89
C ARG A 16 10.52 0.19 -54.31
N VAL A 17 10.11 -0.90 -54.92
CA VAL A 17 9.00 -1.74 -54.36
C VAL A 17 9.39 -2.34 -53.05
N LEU A 18 10.63 -2.78 -52.91
CA LEU A 18 11.11 -3.36 -51.67
C LEU A 18 11.16 -2.32 -50.51
N VAL A 19 11.60 -1.10 -50.80
CA VAL A 19 11.63 0.01 -49.81
C VAL A 19 10.20 0.41 -49.40
N ILE A 20 9.28 0.52 -50.37
CA ILE A 20 7.87 0.87 -50.09
C ILE A 20 7.19 -0.19 -49.18
N ALA A 21 7.53 -1.46 -49.32
CA ALA A 21 6.97 -2.52 -48.47
C ALA A 21 7.74 -2.66 -47.14
N LEU A 22 9.05 -2.50 -47.15
CA LEU A 22 9.89 -2.72 -46.00
C LEU A 22 9.75 -1.61 -44.94
N VAL A 23 9.65 -0.34 -45.38
CA VAL A 23 9.59 0.80 -44.45
C VAL A 23 8.35 0.74 -43.55
N PRO A 24 7.12 0.57 -44.03
CA PRO A 24 5.94 0.46 -43.16
C PRO A 24 5.98 -0.81 -42.32
N SER A 25 6.51 -1.93 -42.84
CA SER A 25 6.63 -3.17 -42.07
C SER A 25 7.60 -3.01 -40.90
N LEU A 26 8.76 -2.35 -41.12
CA LEU A 26 9.73 -2.06 -40.09
C LEU A 26 9.18 -1.07 -39.06
N ALA A 27 8.46 -0.03 -39.50
CA ALA A 27 7.80 0.92 -38.62
C ALA A 27 6.76 0.24 -37.72
N LEU A 28 5.94 -0.66 -38.27
CA LEU A 28 4.96 -1.44 -37.49
C LEU A 28 5.65 -2.38 -36.50
N LEU A 29 6.77 -2.98 -36.86
CA LEU A 29 7.51 -3.86 -35.99
C LEU A 29 8.13 -3.07 -34.80
N ILE A 30 8.74 -1.92 -35.07
CA ILE A 30 9.31 -1.04 -34.02
C ILE A 30 8.18 -0.53 -33.11
N PHE A 31 7.06 -0.10 -33.68
CA PHE A 31 5.91 0.37 -32.92
C PHE A 31 5.31 -0.77 -32.07
N GLY A 32 5.12 -1.95 -32.67
CA GLY A 32 4.61 -3.13 -31.98
C GLY A 32 5.49 -3.56 -30.80
N VAL A 33 6.80 -3.60 -30.98
CA VAL A 33 7.76 -3.91 -29.89
C VAL A 33 7.72 -2.82 -28.84
N GLY A 34 7.70 -1.55 -29.21
CA GLY A 34 7.64 -0.42 -28.27
C GLY A 34 6.40 -0.43 -27.41
N VAL A 35 5.22 -0.62 -28.03
CA VAL A 35 3.93 -0.72 -27.32
C VAL A 35 3.90 -1.96 -26.42
N SER A 36 4.35 -3.11 -26.90
CA SER A 36 4.37 -4.34 -26.10
C SER A 36 5.29 -4.21 -24.88
N THR A 37 6.45 -3.61 -25.04
CA THR A 37 7.38 -3.36 -23.93
C THR A 37 6.78 -2.39 -22.93
N TYR A 38 6.17 -1.30 -23.40
CA TYR A 38 5.49 -0.33 -22.55
C TYR A 38 4.35 -0.97 -21.74
N LEU A 39 3.50 -1.77 -22.39
CA LEU A 39 2.40 -2.47 -21.73
C LEU A 39 2.90 -3.50 -20.70
N LEU A 40 3.96 -4.22 -21.03
CA LEU A 40 4.56 -5.22 -20.14
C LEU A 40 5.14 -4.55 -18.88
N VAL A 41 5.92 -3.49 -19.04
CA VAL A 41 6.50 -2.74 -17.92
C VAL A 41 5.40 -2.15 -17.04
N ASN A 42 4.36 -1.58 -17.66
CA ASN A 42 3.23 -1.01 -16.93
C ASN A 42 2.41 -2.08 -16.18
N ALA A 43 2.22 -3.26 -16.78
CA ALA A 43 1.52 -4.39 -16.16
C ALA A 43 2.32 -4.96 -14.97
N LEU A 44 3.64 -5.06 -15.08
CA LEU A 44 4.51 -5.49 -13.98
C LEU A 44 4.47 -4.49 -12.83
N GLN A 45 4.56 -3.18 -13.10
CA GLN A 45 4.45 -2.14 -12.07
C GLN A 45 3.08 -2.14 -11.38
N GLN A 46 2.00 -2.37 -12.10
CA GLN A 46 0.65 -2.48 -11.52
C GLN A 46 0.52 -3.74 -10.64
N ARG A 47 1.10 -4.85 -11.05
CA ARG A 47 1.11 -6.08 -10.28
C ARG A 47 1.89 -5.92 -8.96
N ASP A 48 3.05 -5.29 -9.00
CA ASP A 48 3.86 -5.02 -7.81
C ASP A 48 3.13 -4.09 -6.83
N ARG A 49 2.46 -3.06 -7.35
CA ARG A 49 1.60 -2.17 -6.54
C ARG A 49 0.41 -2.91 -5.92
N ALA A 50 -0.27 -3.76 -6.67
CA ALA A 50 -1.40 -4.56 -6.17
C ALA A 50 -0.94 -5.54 -5.09
N HIS A 51 0.24 -6.14 -5.25
CA HIS A 51 0.82 -7.04 -4.26
C HIS A 51 1.18 -6.30 -2.96
N LEU A 52 1.80 -5.11 -3.07
CA LEU A 52 2.13 -4.26 -1.92
C LEU A 52 0.87 -3.78 -1.18
N LEU A 53 -0.18 -3.39 -1.92
CA LEU A 53 -1.46 -3.01 -1.33
C LEU A 53 -2.14 -4.20 -0.65
N GLY A 54 -2.09 -5.39 -1.23
CA GLY A 54 -2.60 -6.62 -0.64
C GLY A 54 -1.90 -6.97 0.67
N GLN A 55 -0.57 -6.91 0.70
CA GLN A 55 0.22 -7.13 1.91
C GLN A 55 -0.08 -6.06 2.98
N GLY A 56 -0.21 -4.79 2.58
CA GLY A 56 -0.59 -3.70 3.48
C GLY A 56 -1.96 -3.92 4.12
N TYR A 57 -2.92 -4.41 3.36
CA TYR A 57 -4.27 -4.72 3.86
C TYR A 57 -4.27 -5.92 4.82
N GLU A 58 -3.59 -7.01 4.48
CA GLU A 58 -3.47 -8.18 5.35
C GLU A 58 -2.84 -7.83 6.70
N MET A 59 -1.89 -6.90 6.71
CA MET A 59 -1.26 -6.43 7.94
C MET A 59 -2.12 -5.44 8.72
N ALA A 60 -2.90 -4.59 8.02
CA ALA A 60 -3.83 -3.67 8.66
C ALA A 60 -5.03 -4.39 9.29
N ALA A 61 -5.39 -5.57 8.78
CA ALA A 61 -6.54 -6.33 9.24
C ALA A 61 -6.53 -6.63 10.76
N PRO A 62 -5.42 -7.05 11.40
CA PRO A 62 -5.39 -7.28 12.85
C PRO A 62 -5.33 -5.98 13.68
N PHE A 63 -4.97 -4.84 13.09
CA PHE A 63 -4.80 -3.58 13.82
C PHE A 63 -6.11 -3.05 14.41
N MET A 64 -7.17 -2.94 13.62
CA MET A 64 -8.45 -2.38 14.07
C MET A 64 -9.12 -3.20 15.17
N PRO A 65 -9.15 -4.55 15.13
CA PRO A 65 -9.60 -5.37 16.26
C PRO A 65 -8.77 -5.14 17.52
N ALA A 66 -7.42 -5.16 17.43
CA ALA A 66 -6.54 -4.96 18.57
C ALA A 66 -6.74 -3.57 19.20
N LEU A 67 -6.77 -2.50 18.38
CA LEU A 67 -7.05 -1.14 18.83
C LEU A 67 -8.44 -1.04 19.53
N SER A 68 -9.45 -1.71 18.99
CA SER A 68 -10.79 -1.72 19.54
C SER A 68 -10.87 -2.45 20.89
N GLN A 69 -10.13 -3.54 21.06
CA GLN A 69 -10.03 -4.28 22.32
C GLN A 69 -9.31 -3.43 23.37
N GLU A 70 -8.18 -2.83 23.03
CA GLU A 70 -7.46 -1.96 23.97
C GLU A 70 -8.29 -0.73 24.36
N ARG A 71 -8.99 -0.08 23.40
CA ARG A 71 -9.93 1.01 23.68
C ARG A 71 -11.00 0.59 24.69
N ARG A 72 -11.64 -0.57 24.48
CA ARG A 72 -12.67 -1.09 25.37
C ARG A 72 -12.13 -1.32 26.77
N ALA A 73 -10.98 -1.99 26.89
CA ALA A 73 -10.35 -2.28 28.17
C ALA A 73 -9.92 -0.98 28.90
N SER A 74 -9.37 -0.02 28.16
CA SER A 74 -9.01 1.30 28.69
C SER A 74 -10.22 2.07 29.23
N ILE A 75 -11.36 2.04 28.54
CA ILE A 75 -12.63 2.64 28.99
C ILE A 75 -13.14 1.95 30.26
N LEU A 76 -13.02 0.64 30.36
CA LEU A 76 -13.42 -0.11 31.56
C LEU A 76 -12.56 0.29 32.76
N VAL A 77 -11.24 0.35 32.62
CA VAL A 77 -10.33 0.79 33.67
C VAL A 77 -10.59 2.24 34.07
N ALA A 78 -10.84 3.14 33.11
CA ALA A 78 -11.18 4.54 33.39
C ALA A 78 -12.52 4.69 34.14
N SER A 79 -13.42 3.71 34.05
CA SER A 79 -14.72 3.71 34.70
C SER A 79 -14.72 2.98 36.05
N ASP A 80 -14.05 1.84 36.11
CA ASP A 80 -14.00 0.92 37.23
C ASP A 80 -12.62 0.24 37.26
N PRO A 81 -11.66 0.77 38.00
CA PRO A 81 -10.26 0.34 38.02
C PRO A 81 -10.03 -0.93 38.85
N THR A 82 -10.83 -1.97 38.67
CA THR A 82 -10.64 -3.27 39.33
C THR A 82 -9.38 -3.99 38.88
N SER A 83 -8.90 -4.97 39.66
CA SER A 83 -7.78 -5.83 39.30
C SER A 83 -8.01 -6.54 37.98
N ASP A 84 -9.20 -7.08 37.76
CA ASP A 84 -9.58 -7.86 36.59
C ASP A 84 -9.59 -6.98 35.32
N ASN A 85 -10.14 -5.76 35.40
CA ASN A 85 -10.11 -4.79 34.32
C ASN A 85 -8.67 -4.36 33.98
N ARG A 86 -7.78 -4.24 34.96
CA ARG A 86 -6.34 -3.94 34.72
C ARG A 86 -5.61 -5.11 34.05
N VAL A 87 -5.90 -6.35 34.44
CA VAL A 87 -5.35 -7.53 33.78
C VAL A 87 -5.83 -7.61 32.33
N ALA A 88 -7.11 -7.40 32.09
CA ALA A 88 -7.66 -7.37 30.73
C ALA A 88 -7.03 -6.26 29.87
N LEU A 89 -6.79 -5.08 30.46
CA LEU A 89 -6.11 -3.99 29.77
C LEU A 89 -4.64 -4.34 29.42
N ALA A 90 -3.93 -4.97 30.35
CA ALA A 90 -2.55 -5.39 30.13
C ALA A 90 -2.46 -6.38 28.96
N GLN A 91 -3.38 -7.36 28.89
CA GLN A 91 -3.45 -8.30 27.78
C GLN A 91 -3.76 -7.59 26.45
N ALA A 92 -4.77 -6.72 26.42
CA ALA A 92 -5.13 -5.98 25.20
C ALA A 92 -3.98 -5.09 24.69
N ARG A 93 -3.19 -4.51 25.59
CA ARG A 93 -1.98 -3.76 25.22
C ARG A 93 -0.89 -4.65 24.63
N GLN A 94 -0.69 -5.83 25.22
CA GLN A 94 0.28 -6.80 24.70
C GLN A 94 -0.10 -7.25 23.29
N ASP A 95 -1.37 -7.54 23.06
CA ASP A 95 -1.87 -7.91 21.72
C ASP A 95 -1.66 -6.77 20.72
N MET A 96 -1.96 -5.54 21.10
CA MET A 96 -1.75 -4.34 20.27
C MET A 96 -0.27 -4.10 19.99
N ASP A 97 0.61 -4.24 20.99
CA ASP A 97 2.04 -4.06 20.83
C ASP A 97 2.65 -5.14 19.91
N GLY A 98 2.11 -6.37 19.94
CA GLY A 98 2.46 -7.43 18.99
C GLY A 98 2.11 -7.07 17.54
N VAL A 99 0.93 -6.49 17.31
CA VAL A 99 0.52 -6.00 15.99
C VAL A 99 1.42 -4.85 15.53
N LEU A 100 1.74 -3.90 16.41
CA LEU A 100 2.60 -2.77 16.11
C LEU A 100 4.04 -3.17 15.79
N GLY A 101 4.56 -4.21 16.47
CA GLY A 101 5.88 -4.76 16.17
C GLY A 101 5.98 -5.29 14.73
N GLN A 102 4.93 -5.91 14.22
CA GLN A 102 4.84 -6.34 12.83
C GLN A 102 4.80 -5.15 11.85
N PHE A 103 4.05 -4.10 12.19
CA PHE A 103 4.00 -2.86 11.39
C PHE A 103 5.35 -2.16 11.27
N GLY A 104 6.10 -2.07 12.35
CA GLY A 104 7.41 -1.39 12.37
C GLY A 104 8.43 -2.02 11.43
N THR A 105 8.43 -3.35 11.33
CA THR A 105 9.34 -4.09 10.47
C THR A 105 9.08 -3.83 8.98
N ILE A 106 7.84 -3.64 8.59
CA ILE A 106 7.42 -3.54 7.19
C ILE A 106 7.38 -2.09 6.73
N SER A 107 6.99 -1.15 7.59
CA SER A 107 6.99 0.27 7.24
C SER A 107 8.40 0.76 6.85
N SER A 108 9.45 0.22 7.46
CA SER A 108 10.83 0.53 7.10
C SER A 108 11.23 -0.02 5.72
N GLN A 109 10.70 -1.17 5.31
CA GLN A 109 11.01 -1.79 4.02
C GLN A 109 10.28 -1.13 2.85
N VAL A 110 9.11 -0.57 3.08
CA VAL A 110 8.24 -0.01 2.03
C VAL A 110 8.34 1.52 1.95
N ALA A 111 8.89 2.16 2.99
CA ALA A 111 8.93 3.63 3.11
C ALA A 111 9.55 4.35 1.90
N ASP A 112 10.58 3.76 1.27
CA ASP A 112 11.26 4.38 0.12
C ASP A 112 10.48 4.26 -1.19
N ALA A 113 9.61 3.26 -1.30
CA ALA A 113 8.81 3.01 -2.50
C ALA A 113 7.46 3.74 -2.49
N MET A 114 7.08 4.40 -1.39
CA MET A 114 5.76 5.02 -1.24
C MET A 114 5.67 6.41 -1.90
N PRO A 115 4.53 6.76 -2.51
CA PRO A 115 4.25 8.12 -2.95
C PRO A 115 4.33 9.14 -1.81
N PRO A 116 4.68 10.42 -2.08
CA PRO A 116 4.82 11.46 -1.04
C PRO A 116 3.56 11.64 -0.18
N GLY A 117 2.36 11.57 -0.78
CA GLY A 117 1.09 11.68 -0.05
C GLY A 117 0.89 10.54 0.95
N THR A 118 1.19 9.32 0.57
CA THR A 118 1.11 8.14 1.44
C THR A 118 2.12 8.24 2.60
N LYS A 119 3.34 8.72 2.33
CA LYS A 119 4.34 8.99 3.39
C LYS A 119 3.83 9.97 4.43
N ALA A 120 3.15 11.04 4.01
CA ALA A 120 2.58 12.03 4.92
C ALA A 120 1.46 11.44 5.79
N SER A 121 0.56 10.64 5.21
CA SER A 121 -0.52 9.97 5.93
C SER A 121 0.02 8.96 6.95
N ILE A 122 1.01 8.17 6.58
CA ILE A 122 1.69 7.24 7.49
C ILE A 122 2.43 8.01 8.59
N GLY A 123 3.10 9.11 8.28
CA GLY A 123 3.75 9.97 9.27
C GLY A 123 2.75 10.49 10.31
N ASN A 124 1.57 10.92 9.88
CA ASN A 124 0.49 11.33 10.78
C ASN A 124 -0.01 10.16 11.65
N PHE A 125 -0.22 8.99 11.08
CA PHE A 125 -0.59 7.79 11.83
C PHE A 125 0.45 7.44 12.89
N VAL A 126 1.73 7.43 12.55
CA VAL A 126 2.83 7.18 13.50
C VAL A 126 2.84 8.22 14.62
N ALA A 127 2.62 9.49 14.32
CA ALA A 127 2.52 10.55 15.33
C ALA A 127 1.35 10.29 16.31
N ARG A 128 0.19 9.86 15.80
CA ARG A 128 -0.96 9.47 16.65
C ARG A 128 -0.67 8.24 17.51
N MET A 129 0.07 7.28 16.99
CA MET A 129 0.54 6.12 17.77
C MET A 129 1.46 6.53 18.92
N HIS A 130 2.37 7.48 18.72
CA HIS A 130 3.18 8.03 19.81
C HIS A 130 2.32 8.70 20.90
N GLN A 131 1.24 9.41 20.50
CA GLN A 131 0.31 9.99 21.47
C GLN A 131 -0.45 8.93 22.28
N LEU A 132 -0.66 7.73 21.73
CA LEU A 132 -1.29 6.62 22.47
C LEU A 132 -0.48 6.21 23.70
N VAL A 133 0.85 6.32 23.67
CA VAL A 133 1.70 6.05 24.84
C VAL A 133 1.34 7.00 26.00
N ALA A 134 1.18 8.30 25.72
CA ALA A 134 0.78 9.28 26.72
C ALA A 134 -0.67 9.01 27.22
N THR A 135 -1.56 8.58 26.34
CA THR A 135 -2.94 8.17 26.67
C THR A 135 -2.92 6.97 27.63
N ARG A 136 -2.12 5.94 27.35
CA ARG A 136 -1.97 4.76 28.23
C ARG A 136 -1.50 5.18 29.63
N GLN A 137 -0.50 6.03 29.71
CA GLN A 137 0.01 6.56 31.00
C GLN A 137 -1.07 7.36 31.76
N ALA A 138 -1.86 8.15 31.06
CA ALA A 138 -2.93 8.95 31.66
C ALA A 138 -4.09 8.07 32.17
N VAL A 139 -4.43 6.97 31.46
CA VAL A 139 -5.39 5.96 31.91
C VAL A 139 -4.88 5.26 33.16
N ASP A 140 -3.62 4.82 33.18
CA ASP A 140 -3.02 4.14 34.33
C ASP A 140 -3.00 5.03 35.60
N ALA A 141 -2.79 6.32 35.39
CA ALA A 141 -2.82 7.32 36.46
C ALA A 141 -4.25 7.76 36.88
N GLY A 142 -5.31 7.24 36.25
CA GLY A 142 -6.70 7.62 36.52
C GLY A 142 -7.02 9.07 36.14
N ARG A 143 -6.27 9.67 35.20
CA ARG A 143 -6.39 11.10 34.79
C ARG A 143 -7.24 11.33 33.56
N MET A 144 -7.83 10.29 32.96
CA MET A 144 -8.67 10.41 31.78
C MET A 144 -10.12 9.96 32.05
N SER A 145 -11.04 10.75 31.54
CA SER A 145 -12.44 10.34 31.48
C SER A 145 -12.68 9.28 30.39
N ARG A 146 -13.77 8.53 30.51
CA ARG A 146 -14.18 7.57 29.47
C ARG A 146 -14.28 8.18 28.08
N LEU A 147 -14.78 9.42 28.03
CA LEU A 147 -14.97 10.14 26.76
C LEU A 147 -13.62 10.53 26.13
N ASP A 148 -12.67 10.95 26.96
CA ASP A 148 -11.34 11.34 26.49
C ASP A 148 -10.56 10.12 25.99
N VAL A 149 -10.67 8.98 26.70
CA VAL A 149 -10.12 7.71 26.23
C VAL A 149 -10.73 7.35 24.87
N TYR A 150 -12.07 7.37 24.75
CA TYR A 150 -12.75 7.07 23.50
C TYR A 150 -12.27 7.95 22.34
N ARG A 151 -12.14 9.25 22.57
CA ARG A 151 -11.67 10.22 21.54
C ARG A 151 -10.23 9.93 21.11
N ALA A 152 -9.34 9.72 22.08
CA ALA A 152 -7.91 9.46 21.78
C ALA A 152 -7.71 8.21 20.91
N TYR A 153 -8.45 7.13 21.20
CA TYR A 153 -8.37 5.92 20.38
C TYR A 153 -9.04 6.08 19.00
N ASN A 154 -10.11 6.88 18.89
CA ASN A 154 -10.71 7.16 17.60
C ASN A 154 -9.79 7.99 16.70
N GLU A 155 -9.05 8.95 17.24
CA GLU A 155 -8.06 9.70 16.45
C GLU A 155 -6.99 8.81 15.84
N VAL A 156 -6.59 7.73 16.54
CA VAL A 156 -5.69 6.72 15.99
C VAL A 156 -6.36 5.90 14.88
N ALA A 157 -7.62 5.49 15.10
CA ALA A 157 -8.39 4.74 14.11
C ALA A 157 -8.59 5.56 12.83
N ASP A 158 -8.96 6.83 12.95
CA ASP A 158 -9.17 7.74 11.83
C ASP A 158 -7.87 7.97 11.05
N ALA A 159 -6.75 8.16 11.75
CA ALA A 159 -5.43 8.31 11.12
C ALA A 159 -5.01 7.04 10.36
N MET A 160 -5.35 5.84 10.87
CA MET A 160 -5.09 4.58 10.18
C MET A 160 -5.94 4.45 8.92
N ILE A 161 -7.22 4.80 8.97
CA ILE A 161 -8.11 4.79 7.80
C ILE A 161 -7.56 5.70 6.69
N VAL A 162 -7.12 6.91 7.04
CA VAL A 162 -6.51 7.85 6.09
C VAL A 162 -5.18 7.35 5.54
N ALA A 163 -4.40 6.62 6.34
CA ALA A 163 -3.14 6.05 5.88
C ALA A 163 -3.32 4.83 4.96
N ALA A 164 -4.45 4.13 5.08
CA ALA A 164 -4.77 2.93 4.28
C ALA A 164 -5.49 3.25 2.95
N GLY A 165 -6.06 4.45 2.76
CA GLY A 165 -6.81 4.86 1.55
C GLY A 165 -6.09 5.83 0.71
#